data_3d95e11fe540982e3f250f3d0989d0a7
#
_entry.id   3d95e11fe540982e3f250f3d0989d0a7
#
_cell.length_a   1.000
_cell.length_b   1.000
_cell.length_c   1.000
_cell.angle_alpha   90.00
_cell.angle_beta   90.00
_cell.angle_gamma   90.00
#
_symmetry.space_group_name_H-M   'P 1'
#
loop_
_entity.id
_entity.type
_entity.pdbx_description
1 polymer ?
#
loop_
_entity_poly.entity_id
_entity_poly.type
_entity_poly.pdbx_seq_one_letter_code
_entity_poly.pdbx_strand_id
1 'polypeptide(L)'
;MLTVYPSNRLSAIILLVPLNIRTYHELTEPDRSGLPEQIAAQRRRVGHRMASVGRVLAVLSGKGGVGKSFVAAGLARALAGVGRTTGVLDADFNGPTITSLLHIPVARCALRDDAIEPAVSPEGVRCFSMALLLEDGRPLGFRGPEAESHVWRGTLEAAALREFLADVAWGALDDLLVDLPPGVQRFHELTELLPRPPAVLAVTIPTPESHDAVRRALRAAIEGQASVLGVVENMVGGPFAGSAADDLAAEFGIPVLARIPWHPPLDAWADLARRLR
;
A
#
# COMPACT_ATOMS: atom_id res chain seq x y z
N MET A 1 14.67 -25.33 -11.80
CA MET A 1 13.49 -26.13 -11.43
C MET A 1 12.65 -25.25 -10.54
N LEU A 2 11.58 -24.65 -11.08
CA LEU A 2 10.70 -23.73 -10.36
C LEU A 2 9.82 -24.54 -9.40
N THR A 3 10.03 -24.39 -8.12
CA THR A 3 9.17 -25.02 -7.10
C THR A 3 7.94 -24.14 -6.94
N VAL A 4 6.81 -24.64 -7.43
CA VAL A 4 5.49 -24.01 -7.25
C VAL A 4 5.13 -24.10 -5.76
N TYR A 5 4.72 -23.00 -5.17
CA TYR A 5 4.26 -22.92 -3.79
C TYR A 5 3.09 -23.90 -3.56
N PRO A 6 3.20 -24.88 -2.69
CA PRO A 6 2.03 -25.69 -2.33
C PRO A 6 1.08 -24.79 -1.55
N SER A 7 -0.19 -24.77 -1.97
CA SER A 7 -1.30 -24.00 -1.42
C SER A 7 -1.50 -24.10 0.11
N ASN A 8 -0.76 -24.99 0.76
CA ASN A 8 -0.86 -25.27 2.19
C ASN A 8 0.03 -24.38 3.11
N ARG A 9 1.06 -23.66 2.60
CA ARG A 9 1.89 -22.85 3.49
C ARG A 9 1.32 -21.46 3.79
N LEU A 10 0.64 -20.82 2.85
CA LEU A 10 -0.08 -19.58 3.13
C LEU A 10 -1.29 -19.83 4.05
N SER A 11 -1.98 -20.94 3.89
CA SER A 11 -3.00 -21.39 4.87
C SER A 11 -2.37 -21.74 6.22
N ALA A 12 -1.12 -22.20 6.26
CA ALA A 12 -0.41 -22.51 7.50
C ALA A 12 0.16 -21.25 8.18
N ILE A 13 0.56 -20.22 7.43
CA ILE A 13 1.05 -18.94 7.98
C ILE A 13 -0.12 -18.17 8.63
N ILE A 14 -1.30 -18.23 8.03
CA ILE A 14 -2.53 -17.61 8.60
C ILE A 14 -3.12 -18.45 9.76
N LEU A 15 -2.83 -19.77 9.81
CA LEU A 15 -3.40 -20.70 10.81
C LEU A 15 -2.50 -20.97 12.03
N LEU A 16 -1.27 -20.50 12.08
CA LEU A 16 -0.26 -20.89 13.09
C LEU A 16 0.04 -19.83 14.15
N VAL A 17 -0.76 -18.77 14.27
CA VAL A 17 -0.75 -17.97 15.48
C VAL A 17 -2.01 -18.29 16.28
N PRO A 18 -1.98 -19.19 17.26
CA PRO A 18 -3.04 -19.22 18.27
C PRO A 18 -2.94 -17.88 19.00
N LEU A 19 -3.80 -16.92 18.64
CA LEU A 19 -4.01 -15.70 19.39
C LEU A 19 -4.63 -16.12 20.74
N ASN A 20 -3.79 -16.39 21.69
CA ASN A 20 -4.19 -16.52 23.07
C ASN A 20 -4.42 -15.09 23.59
N ILE A 21 -5.65 -14.58 23.39
CA ILE A 21 -6.06 -13.29 23.91
C ILE A 21 -6.11 -13.42 25.43
N ARG A 22 -5.07 -12.95 26.10
CA ARG A 22 -5.00 -12.91 27.56
C ARG A 22 -5.82 -11.74 28.06
N THR A 23 -6.61 -11.97 29.11
CA THR A 23 -7.32 -10.90 29.80
C THR A 23 -6.34 -10.07 30.62
N TYR A 24 -6.71 -8.83 30.98
CA TYR A 24 -5.88 -7.88 31.73
C TYR A 24 -5.28 -8.46 33.03
N HIS A 25 -5.94 -9.44 33.64
CA HIS A 25 -5.46 -10.14 34.84
C HIS A 25 -4.30 -11.12 34.59
N GLU A 26 -4.09 -11.53 33.34
CA GLU A 26 -3.01 -12.46 32.94
C GLU A 26 -1.73 -11.76 32.52
N LEU A 27 -1.73 -10.40 32.46
CA LEU A 27 -0.58 -9.57 32.04
C LEU A 27 0.48 -9.40 33.16
N THR A 28 0.26 -9.96 34.35
CA THR A 28 1.20 -9.85 35.48
C THR A 28 2.33 -10.89 35.43
N GLU A 29 2.22 -11.93 34.60
CA GLU A 29 3.31 -12.87 34.33
C GLU A 29 4.11 -12.47 33.10
N PRO A 30 5.43 -12.77 33.07
CA PRO A 30 6.24 -12.54 31.87
C PRO A 30 5.62 -13.27 30.68
N ASP A 31 5.44 -12.55 29.56
CA ASP A 31 4.84 -13.10 28.34
C ASP A 31 5.70 -14.27 27.81
N ARG A 32 5.15 -15.48 27.89
CA ARG A 32 5.78 -16.71 27.39
C ARG A 32 5.34 -17.07 25.96
N SER A 33 4.53 -16.21 25.32
CA SER A 33 4.04 -16.48 23.96
C SER A 33 5.12 -16.38 22.89
N GLY A 34 6.24 -15.68 23.17
CA GLY A 34 7.26 -15.34 22.22
C GLY A 34 6.80 -14.34 21.15
N LEU A 35 5.60 -13.78 21.30
CA LEU A 35 5.02 -12.83 20.35
C LEU A 35 5.82 -11.53 20.23
N PRO A 36 6.29 -10.89 21.34
CA PRO A 36 7.14 -9.70 21.24
C PRO A 36 8.43 -9.94 20.45
N GLU A 37 9.09 -11.09 20.65
CA GLU A 37 10.30 -11.47 19.93
C GLU A 37 10.02 -11.70 18.44
N GLN A 38 8.90 -12.33 18.10
CA GLN A 38 8.47 -12.52 16.71
C GLN A 38 8.18 -11.18 16.02
N ILE A 39 7.47 -10.28 16.68
CA ILE A 39 7.21 -8.91 16.17
C ILE A 39 8.53 -8.15 15.96
N ALA A 40 9.43 -8.21 16.95
CA ALA A 40 10.74 -7.58 16.85
C ALA A 40 11.59 -8.18 15.70
N ALA A 41 11.55 -9.49 15.51
CA ALA A 41 12.23 -10.15 14.41
C ALA A 41 11.64 -9.72 13.04
N GLN A 42 10.32 -9.64 12.91
CA GLN A 42 9.67 -9.15 11.70
C GLN A 42 10.03 -7.68 11.41
N ARG A 43 10.01 -6.81 12.42
CA ARG A 43 10.43 -5.40 12.26
C ARG A 43 11.89 -5.29 11.79
N ARG A 44 12.80 -6.12 12.31
CA ARG A 44 14.19 -6.17 11.83
C ARG A 44 14.27 -6.58 10.36
N ARG A 45 13.49 -7.59 9.93
CA ARG A 45 13.44 -8.00 8.51
C ARG A 45 12.91 -6.89 7.63
N VAL A 46 11.83 -6.20 8.02
CA VAL A 46 11.33 -5.00 7.31
C VAL A 46 12.44 -3.96 7.20
N GLY A 47 13.10 -3.63 8.32
CA GLY A 47 14.20 -2.67 8.33
C GLY A 47 15.32 -3.03 7.36
N HIS A 48 15.72 -4.31 7.33
CA HIS A 48 16.74 -4.82 6.41
C HIS A 48 16.30 -4.71 4.93
N ARG A 49 15.07 -5.10 4.63
CA ARG A 49 14.53 -4.99 3.26
C ARG A 49 14.40 -3.52 2.79
N MET A 50 13.92 -2.65 3.66
CA MET A 50 13.72 -1.23 3.35
C MET A 50 15.03 -0.44 3.30
N ALA A 51 16.15 -0.99 3.78
CA ALA A 51 17.45 -0.33 3.69
C ALA A 51 17.92 -0.08 2.25
N SER A 52 17.47 -0.90 1.28
CA SER A 52 17.76 -0.75 -0.14
C SER A 52 16.71 0.06 -0.90
N VAL A 53 15.69 0.60 -0.21
CA VAL A 53 14.64 1.44 -0.78
C VAL A 53 14.94 2.91 -0.45
N GLY A 54 15.13 3.73 -1.47
CA GLY A 54 15.44 5.15 -1.31
C GLY A 54 14.30 5.92 -0.65
N ARG A 55 13.08 5.74 -1.13
CA ARG A 55 11.88 6.40 -0.60
C ARG A 55 10.68 5.47 -0.62
N VAL A 56 9.93 5.40 0.47
CA VAL A 56 8.59 4.82 0.51
C VAL A 56 7.56 5.93 0.33
N LEU A 57 6.66 5.79 -0.64
CA LEU A 57 5.62 6.75 -0.98
C LEU A 57 4.24 6.14 -0.73
N ALA A 58 3.60 6.54 0.35
CA ALA A 58 2.24 6.13 0.67
C ALA A 58 1.23 6.93 -0.16
N VAL A 59 0.43 6.23 -0.96
CA VAL A 59 -0.67 6.84 -1.73
C VAL A 59 -1.94 6.73 -0.91
N LEU A 60 -2.46 7.89 -0.48
CA LEU A 60 -3.60 8.00 0.42
C LEU A 60 -4.84 8.53 -0.30
N SER A 61 -6.00 8.10 0.16
CA SER A 61 -7.28 8.76 -0.14
C SER A 61 -8.20 8.70 1.06
N GLY A 62 -9.05 9.69 1.22
CA GLY A 62 -10.00 9.74 2.33
C GLY A 62 -11.20 8.82 2.14
N LYS A 63 -11.56 8.48 0.90
CA LYS A 63 -12.68 7.59 0.54
C LYS A 63 -12.33 6.69 -0.64
N GLY A 64 -13.11 5.61 -0.82
CA GLY A 64 -13.01 4.73 -1.98
C GLY A 64 -13.51 5.38 -3.27
N GLY A 65 -13.09 4.83 -4.42
CA GLY A 65 -13.59 5.25 -5.74
C GLY A 65 -13.00 6.55 -6.30
N VAL A 66 -11.98 7.14 -5.66
CA VAL A 66 -11.30 8.35 -6.19
C VAL A 66 -10.21 8.04 -7.23
N GLY A 67 -10.00 6.78 -7.57
CA GLY A 67 -8.95 6.37 -8.52
C GLY A 67 -7.55 6.38 -7.93
N LYS A 68 -7.39 6.16 -6.62
CA LYS A 68 -6.10 6.11 -5.94
C LYS A 68 -5.13 5.12 -6.59
N SER A 69 -5.55 3.86 -6.79
CA SER A 69 -4.74 2.82 -7.43
C SER A 69 -4.37 3.17 -8.88
N PHE A 70 -5.28 3.83 -9.61
CA PHE A 70 -5.02 4.35 -10.96
C PHE A 70 -3.90 5.41 -10.93
N VAL A 71 -3.95 6.33 -9.96
CA VAL A 71 -2.90 7.34 -9.75
C VAL A 71 -1.58 6.66 -9.36
N ALA A 72 -1.60 5.69 -8.44
CA ALA A 72 -0.42 4.95 -8.03
C ALA A 72 0.26 4.22 -9.21
N ALA A 73 -0.52 3.49 -10.01
CA ALA A 73 0.00 2.78 -11.17
C ALA A 73 0.53 3.73 -12.27
N GLY A 74 -0.21 4.80 -12.58
CA GLY A 74 0.19 5.81 -13.55
C GLY A 74 1.49 6.52 -13.15
N LEU A 75 1.61 6.90 -11.88
CA LEU A 75 2.83 7.49 -11.34
C LEU A 75 4.01 6.51 -11.37
N ALA A 76 3.81 5.26 -10.98
CA ALA A 76 4.88 4.26 -10.98
C ALA A 76 5.45 4.04 -12.39
N ARG A 77 4.58 3.92 -13.40
CA ARG A 77 5.00 3.81 -14.81
C ARG A 77 5.77 5.05 -15.27
N ALA A 78 5.30 6.24 -14.89
CA ALA A 78 5.95 7.49 -15.27
C ALA A 78 7.32 7.65 -14.58
N LEU A 79 7.47 7.25 -13.32
CA LEU A 79 8.76 7.24 -12.62
C LEU A 79 9.74 6.27 -13.27
N ALA A 80 9.29 5.04 -13.63
CA ALA A 80 10.09 4.10 -14.38
C ALA A 80 10.49 4.65 -15.75
N GLY A 81 9.58 5.33 -16.45
CA GLY A 81 9.81 5.99 -17.74
C GLY A 81 10.87 7.11 -17.70
N VAL A 82 11.09 7.73 -16.54
CA VAL A 82 12.16 8.71 -16.34
C VAL A 82 13.43 8.11 -15.72
N GLY A 83 13.54 6.77 -15.74
CA GLY A 83 14.74 6.02 -15.36
C GLY A 83 14.87 5.72 -13.86
N ARG A 84 13.79 5.88 -13.05
CA ARG A 84 13.81 5.50 -11.64
C ARG A 84 13.44 4.04 -11.47
N THR A 85 14.17 3.34 -10.62
CA THR A 85 13.83 1.98 -10.22
C THR A 85 12.63 2.03 -9.27
N THR A 86 11.47 1.52 -9.71
CA THR A 86 10.20 1.73 -9.04
C THR A 86 9.53 0.40 -8.68
N GLY A 87 9.02 0.33 -7.44
CA GLY A 87 8.16 -0.76 -6.97
C GLY A 87 6.76 -0.25 -6.59
N VAL A 88 5.78 -1.14 -6.64
CA VAL A 88 4.42 -0.89 -6.13
C VAL A 88 3.97 -2.06 -5.26
N LEU A 89 3.61 -1.76 -4.02
CA LEU A 89 2.89 -2.67 -3.14
C LEU A 89 1.41 -2.31 -3.15
N ASP A 90 0.58 -3.24 -3.61
CA ASP A 90 -0.87 -3.15 -3.47
C ASP A 90 -1.28 -3.62 -2.08
N ALA A 91 -1.59 -2.67 -1.21
CA ALA A 91 -2.01 -2.93 0.18
C ALA A 91 -3.54 -2.81 0.36
N ASP A 92 -4.31 -2.65 -0.72
CA ASP A 92 -5.76 -2.81 -0.71
C ASP A 92 -6.14 -4.29 -0.95
N PHE A 93 -6.02 -5.08 0.11
CA PHE A 93 -6.21 -6.54 0.05
C PHE A 93 -7.63 -6.97 -0.30
N ASN A 94 -8.62 -6.10 -0.16
CA ASN A 94 -10.02 -6.39 -0.44
C ASN A 94 -10.40 -6.15 -1.91
N GLY A 95 -9.70 -5.26 -2.58
CA GLY A 95 -9.97 -4.91 -3.98
C GLY A 95 -8.67 -4.65 -4.76
N PRO A 96 -7.76 -5.65 -4.83
CA PRO A 96 -6.48 -5.45 -5.48
C PRO A 96 -6.66 -5.20 -6.98
N THR A 97 -6.14 -4.08 -7.48
CA THR A 97 -6.30 -3.65 -8.87
C THR A 97 -4.99 -3.29 -9.57
N ILE A 98 -3.91 -3.13 -8.82
CA ILE A 98 -2.61 -2.67 -9.34
C ILE A 98 -2.05 -3.58 -10.43
N THR A 99 -2.19 -4.90 -10.28
CA THR A 99 -1.70 -5.85 -11.30
C THR A 99 -2.35 -5.64 -12.67
N SER A 100 -3.66 -5.43 -12.69
CA SER A 100 -4.40 -5.13 -13.94
C SER A 100 -3.99 -3.77 -14.52
N LEU A 101 -3.82 -2.74 -13.68
CA LEU A 101 -3.44 -1.39 -14.09
C LEU A 101 -2.00 -1.32 -14.61
N LEU A 102 -1.12 -2.19 -14.13
CA LEU A 102 0.26 -2.33 -14.60
C LEU A 102 0.41 -3.37 -15.72
N HIS A 103 -0.69 -3.91 -16.23
CA HIS A 103 -0.68 -4.94 -17.29
C HIS A 103 0.20 -6.15 -16.94
N ILE A 104 0.26 -6.52 -15.66
CA ILE A 104 1.02 -7.69 -15.21
C ILE A 104 0.18 -8.93 -15.48
N PRO A 105 0.71 -9.91 -16.21
CA PRO A 105 0.03 -11.19 -16.35
C PRO A 105 -0.20 -11.81 -14.98
N VAL A 106 -1.39 -12.35 -14.76
CA VAL A 106 -1.70 -13.09 -13.51
C VAL A 106 -0.86 -14.37 -13.54
N ALA A 107 0.35 -14.28 -13.02
CA ALA A 107 1.25 -15.39 -12.83
C ALA A 107 1.55 -15.49 -11.33
N ARG A 108 1.67 -16.71 -10.82
CA ARG A 108 2.04 -16.90 -9.41
C ARG A 108 3.43 -16.35 -9.14
N CYS A 109 3.58 -15.62 -8.04
CA CYS A 109 4.89 -15.19 -7.58
C CYS A 109 5.81 -16.40 -7.34
N ALA A 110 7.04 -16.29 -7.77
CA ALA A 110 8.07 -17.30 -7.49
C ALA A 110 8.63 -17.07 -6.09
N LEU A 111 8.94 -18.17 -5.38
CA LEU A 111 9.72 -18.12 -4.16
C LEU A 111 11.17 -18.46 -4.52
N ARG A 112 12.11 -17.59 -4.15
CA ARG A 112 13.57 -17.85 -4.26
C ARG A 112 14.25 -17.49 -2.95
N ASP A 113 15.14 -18.35 -2.49
CA ASP A 113 15.98 -18.10 -1.33
C ASP A 113 15.21 -17.58 -0.11
N ASP A 114 14.04 -18.17 0.17
CA ASP A 114 13.09 -17.76 1.21
C ASP A 114 12.48 -16.35 1.04
N ALA A 115 12.58 -15.76 -0.14
CA ALA A 115 11.97 -14.48 -0.48
C ALA A 115 10.96 -14.62 -1.63
N ILE A 116 9.94 -13.75 -1.63
CA ILE A 116 8.95 -13.69 -2.68
C ILE A 116 9.46 -12.76 -3.79
N GLU A 117 9.58 -13.26 -5.00
CA GLU A 117 9.94 -12.43 -6.15
C GLU A 117 8.73 -11.57 -6.57
N PRO A 118 8.88 -10.24 -6.65
CA PRO A 118 7.81 -9.39 -7.17
C PRO A 118 7.63 -9.65 -8.68
N ALA A 119 6.40 -9.53 -9.16
CA ALA A 119 6.13 -9.50 -10.59
C ALA A 119 6.67 -8.20 -11.19
N VAL A 120 6.94 -8.20 -12.51
CA VAL A 120 7.49 -7.04 -13.20
C VAL A 120 6.58 -6.65 -14.36
N SER A 121 6.21 -5.38 -14.43
CA SER A 121 5.41 -4.84 -15.56
C SER A 121 6.25 -4.70 -16.83
N PRO A 122 5.63 -4.51 -18.01
CA PRO A 122 6.35 -4.23 -19.24
C PRO A 122 7.29 -3.02 -19.17
N GLU A 123 6.97 -2.04 -18.32
CA GLU A 123 7.80 -0.84 -18.11
C GLU A 123 8.88 -1.04 -17.04
N GLY A 124 9.02 -2.25 -16.47
CA GLY A 124 10.04 -2.56 -15.47
C GLY A 124 9.65 -2.23 -14.02
N VAL A 125 8.38 -1.88 -13.77
CA VAL A 125 7.88 -1.66 -12.40
C VAL A 125 7.75 -2.98 -11.66
N ARG A 126 8.41 -3.13 -10.52
CA ARG A 126 8.25 -4.28 -9.63
C ARG A 126 6.93 -4.16 -8.87
N CYS A 127 6.12 -5.20 -8.88
CA CYS A 127 4.80 -5.17 -8.27
C CYS A 127 4.58 -6.38 -7.38
N PHE A 128 3.99 -6.13 -6.22
CA PHE A 128 3.42 -7.18 -5.41
C PHE A 128 1.99 -6.84 -4.98
N SER A 129 1.11 -7.81 -5.10
CA SER A 129 -0.31 -7.71 -4.78
C SER A 129 -0.84 -9.06 -4.32
N MET A 130 -1.83 -9.05 -3.45
CA MET A 130 -2.57 -10.28 -3.08
C MET A 130 -3.13 -11.00 -4.29
N ALA A 131 -3.47 -10.29 -5.37
CA ALA A 131 -3.95 -10.90 -6.61
C ALA A 131 -2.97 -11.91 -7.23
N LEU A 132 -1.67 -11.77 -6.96
CA LEU A 132 -0.62 -12.69 -7.43
C LEU A 132 -0.51 -13.99 -6.61
N LEU A 133 -1.18 -14.04 -5.46
CA LEU A 133 -1.20 -15.21 -4.56
C LEU A 133 -2.50 -16.01 -4.66
N LEU A 134 -3.55 -15.40 -5.21
CA LEU A 134 -4.88 -16.02 -5.30
C LEU A 134 -4.99 -16.88 -6.56
N GLU A 135 -5.68 -18.01 -6.43
CA GLU A 135 -6.05 -18.84 -7.57
C GLU A 135 -7.28 -18.24 -8.28
N ASP A 136 -7.17 -18.01 -9.59
CA ASP A 136 -8.28 -17.69 -10.51
C ASP A 136 -9.31 -16.66 -10.01
N GLY A 137 -8.83 -15.51 -9.53
CA GLY A 137 -9.71 -14.38 -9.19
C GLY A 137 -10.65 -14.63 -8.01
N ARG A 138 -10.43 -15.66 -7.21
CA ARG A 138 -11.21 -15.90 -5.99
C ARG A 138 -10.88 -14.85 -4.95
N PRO A 139 -11.89 -14.17 -4.37
CA PRO A 139 -11.64 -13.25 -3.28
C PRO A 139 -11.07 -14.00 -2.07
N LEU A 140 -10.27 -13.33 -1.24
CA LEU A 140 -9.82 -13.86 0.05
C LEU A 140 -11.04 -14.24 0.89
N GLY A 141 -11.32 -15.55 0.93
CA GLY A 141 -12.37 -16.10 1.79
C GLY A 141 -11.85 -16.25 3.22
N PHE A 142 -12.07 -15.27 4.05
CA PHE A 142 -11.85 -15.44 5.49
C PHE A 142 -12.93 -16.36 6.04
N ARG A 143 -12.57 -17.62 6.36
CA ARG A 143 -13.47 -18.56 7.02
C ARG A 143 -13.45 -18.28 8.51
N GLY A 144 -14.49 -17.64 9.04
CA GLY A 144 -14.71 -17.40 10.46
C GLY A 144 -16.17 -17.05 10.73
N PRO A 145 -16.64 -17.10 11.99
CA PRO A 145 -17.97 -16.64 12.35
C PRO A 145 -18.17 -15.19 11.96
N GLU A 146 -19.30 -14.84 11.34
CA GLU A 146 -19.55 -13.49 10.80
C GLU A 146 -19.41 -12.37 11.84
N ALA A 147 -19.73 -12.63 13.10
CA ALA A 147 -19.65 -11.66 14.20
C ALA A 147 -18.20 -11.27 14.59
N GLU A 148 -17.21 -12.14 14.35
CA GLU A 148 -15.80 -11.91 14.69
C GLU A 148 -14.97 -11.48 13.46
N SER A 149 -15.56 -11.50 12.28
CA SER A 149 -14.84 -11.34 11.00
C SER A 149 -14.13 -9.99 10.86
N HIS A 150 -14.67 -8.91 11.42
CA HIS A 150 -14.09 -7.56 11.26
C HIS A 150 -12.80 -7.37 12.06
N VAL A 151 -12.75 -7.82 13.32
CA VAL A 151 -11.55 -7.72 14.16
C VAL A 151 -10.44 -8.62 13.62
N TRP A 152 -10.77 -9.85 13.29
CA TRP A 152 -9.84 -10.81 12.69
C TRP A 152 -9.28 -10.34 11.35
N ARG A 153 -10.13 -9.76 10.50
CA ARG A 153 -9.72 -9.24 9.20
C ARG A 153 -8.66 -8.15 9.33
N GLY A 154 -8.86 -7.14 10.19
CA GLY A 154 -7.89 -6.08 10.42
C GLY A 154 -6.54 -6.62 10.88
N THR A 155 -6.54 -7.60 11.79
CA THR A 155 -5.31 -8.23 12.30
C THR A 155 -4.57 -9.01 11.20
N LEU A 156 -5.30 -9.76 10.36
CA LEU A 156 -4.72 -10.52 9.25
C LEU A 156 -4.15 -9.60 8.16
N GLU A 157 -4.84 -8.52 7.84
CA GLU A 157 -4.36 -7.53 6.88
C GLU A 157 -3.10 -6.80 7.39
N ALA A 158 -3.03 -6.47 8.69
CA ALA A 158 -1.83 -5.89 9.30
C ALA A 158 -0.65 -6.87 9.29
N ALA A 159 -0.90 -8.16 9.52
CA ALA A 159 0.11 -9.20 9.41
C ALA A 159 0.60 -9.34 7.96
N ALA A 160 -0.32 -9.36 6.99
CA ALA A 160 0.02 -9.44 5.57
C ALA A 160 0.88 -8.24 5.11
N LEU A 161 0.55 -7.02 5.52
CA LEU A 161 1.36 -5.84 5.21
C LEU A 161 2.79 -5.99 5.71
N ARG A 162 2.98 -6.48 6.96
CA ARG A 162 4.31 -6.74 7.52
C ARG A 162 5.09 -7.77 6.72
N GLU A 163 4.44 -8.88 6.39
CA GLU A 163 5.07 -9.97 5.62
C GLU A 163 5.48 -9.49 4.23
N PHE A 164 4.64 -8.73 3.54
CA PHE A 164 4.96 -8.22 2.21
C PHE A 164 6.10 -7.21 2.21
N LEU A 165 6.21 -6.39 3.25
CA LEU A 165 7.34 -5.49 3.41
C LEU A 165 8.63 -6.25 3.77
N ALA A 166 8.53 -7.37 4.53
CA ALA A 166 9.67 -8.15 5.01
C ALA A 166 10.16 -9.20 4.00
N ASP A 167 9.23 -9.88 3.30
CA ASP A 167 9.53 -11.11 2.60
C ASP A 167 9.58 -10.95 1.08
N VAL A 168 9.02 -9.86 0.52
CA VAL A 168 9.18 -9.56 -0.91
C VAL A 168 10.60 -9.06 -1.20
N ALA A 169 11.23 -9.65 -2.22
CA ALA A 169 12.58 -9.29 -2.67
C ALA A 169 12.55 -8.01 -3.51
N TRP A 170 12.26 -6.87 -2.86
CA TRP A 170 12.17 -5.57 -3.55
C TRP A 170 13.46 -5.20 -4.28
N GLY A 171 14.64 -5.58 -3.74
CA GLY A 171 15.94 -5.16 -4.24
C GLY A 171 16.18 -3.66 -4.06
N ALA A 172 17.14 -3.11 -4.80
CA ALA A 172 17.35 -1.68 -4.81
C ALA A 172 16.24 -0.98 -5.59
N LEU A 173 15.56 -0.04 -4.92
CA LEU A 173 14.53 0.82 -5.49
C LEU A 173 14.82 2.28 -5.16
N ASP A 174 14.59 3.17 -6.12
CA ASP A 174 14.51 4.60 -5.82
C ASP A 174 13.20 4.92 -5.09
N ASP A 175 12.09 4.33 -5.55
CA ASP A 175 10.77 4.54 -4.99
C ASP A 175 10.00 3.23 -4.82
N LEU A 176 9.42 3.04 -3.63
CA LEU A 176 8.39 2.02 -3.37
C LEU A 176 7.07 2.74 -3.10
N LEU A 177 6.14 2.68 -4.04
CA LEU A 177 4.78 3.17 -3.86
C LEU A 177 3.97 2.12 -3.08
N VAL A 178 3.24 2.57 -2.07
CA VAL A 178 2.31 1.71 -1.32
C VAL A 178 0.90 2.22 -1.55
N ASP A 179 0.11 1.47 -2.31
CA ASP A 179 -1.29 1.76 -2.58
C ASP A 179 -2.14 1.28 -1.40
N LEU A 180 -2.51 2.21 -0.50
CA LEU A 180 -3.22 1.90 0.73
C LEU A 180 -4.74 1.82 0.48
N PRO A 181 -5.52 1.04 1.25
CA PRO A 181 -6.97 1.13 1.23
C PRO A 181 -7.43 2.54 1.66
N PRO A 182 -8.68 2.92 1.36
CA PRO A 182 -9.20 4.21 1.79
C PRO A 182 -9.22 4.35 3.32
N GLY A 183 -8.99 5.58 3.80
CA GLY A 183 -8.91 5.89 5.24
C GLY A 183 -7.48 5.95 5.76
N VAL A 184 -7.34 6.03 7.08
CA VAL A 184 -6.06 6.33 7.74
C VAL A 184 -5.45 5.17 8.52
N GLN A 185 -6.23 4.15 8.83
CA GLN A 185 -5.80 3.05 9.70
C GLN A 185 -4.56 2.34 9.14
N ARG A 186 -4.60 1.96 7.88
CA ARG A 186 -3.47 1.24 7.23
C ARG A 186 -2.23 2.11 7.10
N PHE A 187 -2.42 3.42 7.00
CA PHE A 187 -1.32 4.36 7.00
C PHE A 187 -0.56 4.37 8.35
N HIS A 188 -1.28 4.37 9.48
CA HIS A 188 -0.65 4.28 10.80
C HIS A 188 0.15 2.98 10.95
N GLU A 189 -0.43 1.85 10.55
CA GLU A 189 0.25 0.55 10.58
C GLU A 189 1.51 0.56 9.71
N LEU A 190 1.44 1.11 8.50
CA LEU A 190 2.60 1.27 7.62
C LEU A 190 3.70 2.12 8.29
N THR A 191 3.32 3.26 8.88
CA THR A 191 4.27 4.17 9.54
C THR A 191 4.98 3.50 10.72
N GLU A 192 4.27 2.67 11.49
CA GLU A 192 4.87 1.92 12.61
C GLU A 192 5.82 0.81 12.17
N LEU A 193 5.65 0.28 10.97
CA LEU A 193 6.49 -0.80 10.43
C LEU A 193 7.77 -0.29 9.79
N LEU A 194 7.74 0.90 9.21
CA LEU A 194 8.85 1.44 8.46
C LEU A 194 9.93 2.03 9.38
N PRO A 195 11.22 1.89 9.03
CA PRO A 195 12.32 2.48 9.79
C PRO A 195 12.33 4.02 9.74
N ARG A 196 11.66 4.61 8.77
CA ARG A 196 11.46 6.05 8.58
C ARG A 196 10.03 6.30 8.13
N PRO A 197 9.37 7.38 8.55
CA PRO A 197 8.04 7.73 8.07
C PRO A 197 8.01 7.79 6.54
N PRO A 198 6.94 7.29 5.88
CA PRO A 198 6.81 7.38 4.43
C PRO A 198 6.57 8.84 3.99
N ALA A 199 6.93 9.14 2.75
CA ALA A 199 6.37 10.31 2.10
C ALA A 199 4.90 10.03 1.71
N VAL A 200 4.08 11.08 1.63
CA VAL A 200 2.64 10.94 1.38
C VAL A 200 2.22 11.68 0.13
N LEU A 201 1.50 11.00 -0.73
CA LEU A 201 0.76 11.55 -1.86
C LEU A 201 -0.73 11.38 -1.60
N ALA A 202 -1.47 12.48 -1.47
CA ALA A 202 -2.92 12.44 -1.27
C ALA A 202 -3.66 12.48 -2.61
N VAL A 203 -4.67 11.64 -2.78
CA VAL A 203 -5.52 11.60 -3.98
C VAL A 203 -6.94 12.00 -3.63
N THR A 204 -7.48 12.96 -4.36
CA THR A 204 -8.84 13.45 -4.24
C THR A 204 -9.54 13.52 -5.61
N ILE A 205 -10.83 13.80 -5.61
CA ILE A 205 -11.63 14.15 -6.80
C ILE A 205 -12.36 15.46 -6.52
N PRO A 206 -12.87 16.17 -7.55
CA PRO A 206 -13.52 17.47 -7.39
C PRO A 206 -14.90 17.37 -6.71
N THR A 207 -14.98 16.87 -5.48
CA THR A 207 -16.21 16.84 -4.67
C THR A 207 -15.93 17.23 -3.22
N PRO A 208 -16.84 17.97 -2.56
CA PRO A 208 -16.66 18.40 -1.18
C PRO A 208 -16.41 17.24 -0.21
N GLU A 209 -17.13 16.11 -0.38
CA GLU A 209 -16.99 14.94 0.49
C GLU A 209 -15.63 14.26 0.34
N SER A 210 -15.05 14.31 -0.88
CA SER A 210 -13.69 13.80 -1.10
C SER A 210 -12.66 14.68 -0.40
N HIS A 211 -12.83 16.00 -0.47
CA HIS A 211 -11.94 16.96 0.18
C HIS A 211 -11.98 16.82 1.70
N ASP A 212 -13.16 16.70 2.31
CA ASP A 212 -13.30 16.48 3.75
C ASP A 212 -12.66 15.16 4.21
N ALA A 213 -12.80 14.13 3.39
CA ALA A 213 -12.18 12.83 3.69
C ALA A 213 -10.65 12.89 3.58
N VAL A 214 -10.11 13.56 2.55
CA VAL A 214 -8.66 13.74 2.38
C VAL A 214 -8.09 14.67 3.45
N ARG A 215 -8.83 15.71 3.86
CA ARG A 215 -8.42 16.60 4.98
C ARG A 215 -8.13 15.79 6.25
N ARG A 216 -8.99 14.83 6.59
CA ARG A 216 -8.74 13.91 7.73
C ARG A 216 -7.50 13.05 7.53
N ALA A 217 -7.30 12.54 6.31
CA ALA A 217 -6.13 11.72 6.00
C ALA A 217 -4.81 12.52 6.08
N LEU A 218 -4.82 13.77 5.59
CA LEU A 218 -3.67 14.66 5.67
C LEU A 218 -3.30 15.03 7.11
N ARG A 219 -4.30 15.31 7.96
CA ARG A 219 -4.06 15.56 9.40
C ARG A 219 -3.39 14.37 10.06
N ALA A 220 -3.91 13.16 9.84
CA ALA A 220 -3.31 11.95 10.38
C ALA A 220 -1.88 11.71 9.86
N ALA A 221 -1.61 12.03 8.59
CA ALA A 221 -0.26 11.93 8.03
C ALA A 221 0.72 12.90 8.70
N ILE A 222 0.30 14.14 8.92
CA ILE A 222 1.12 15.17 9.59
C ILE A 222 1.34 14.81 11.06
N GLU A 223 0.31 14.37 11.79
CA GLU A 223 0.42 13.87 13.16
C GLU A 223 1.40 12.69 13.25
N GLY A 224 1.40 11.80 12.25
CA GLY A 224 2.36 10.71 12.08
C GLY A 224 3.75 11.14 11.59
N GLN A 225 4.04 12.44 11.54
CA GLN A 225 5.32 13.00 11.11
C GLN A 225 5.74 12.62 9.69
N ALA A 226 4.80 12.25 8.83
CA ALA A 226 5.06 11.96 7.43
C ALA A 226 5.28 13.25 6.63
N SER A 227 6.17 13.19 5.65
CA SER A 227 6.38 14.27 4.69
C SER A 227 5.28 14.25 3.63
N VAL A 228 4.34 15.19 3.69
CA VAL A 228 3.29 15.30 2.68
C VAL A 228 3.84 16.01 1.46
N LEU A 229 3.96 15.31 0.34
CA LEU A 229 4.49 15.84 -0.92
C LEU A 229 3.48 16.74 -1.63
N GLY A 230 2.19 16.46 -1.49
CA GLY A 230 1.11 17.25 -2.06
C GLY A 230 -0.14 16.45 -2.39
N VAL A 231 -1.04 17.10 -3.12
CA VAL A 231 -2.34 16.55 -3.53
C VAL A 231 -2.38 16.33 -5.04
N VAL A 232 -2.95 15.20 -5.46
CA VAL A 232 -3.36 14.93 -6.84
C VAL A 232 -4.88 14.99 -6.90
N GLU A 233 -5.43 15.88 -7.72
CA GLU A 233 -6.85 15.93 -8.02
C GLU A 233 -7.12 15.10 -9.28
N ASN A 234 -7.79 13.97 -9.12
CA ASN A 234 -8.11 13.04 -10.19
C ASN A 234 -9.53 13.28 -10.74
N MET A 235 -9.82 12.77 -11.93
CA MET A 235 -11.13 12.84 -12.59
C MET A 235 -11.61 14.28 -12.88
N VAL A 236 -10.70 15.19 -13.11
CA VAL A 236 -11.00 16.58 -13.46
C VAL A 236 -11.69 16.67 -14.82
N GLY A 237 -12.73 17.52 -14.92
CA GLY A 237 -13.51 17.65 -16.16
C GLY A 237 -14.40 16.44 -16.47
N GLY A 238 -14.56 15.50 -15.52
CA GLY A 238 -15.49 14.38 -15.59
C GLY A 238 -16.89 14.73 -15.08
N PRO A 239 -17.60 13.73 -14.52
CA PRO A 239 -18.98 13.92 -14.05
C PRO A 239 -19.08 14.78 -12.77
N PHE A 240 -17.93 15.11 -12.16
CA PHE A 240 -17.86 15.91 -10.94
C PHE A 240 -17.58 17.38 -11.30
N ALA A 241 -18.42 18.29 -10.81
CA ALA A 241 -18.22 19.72 -10.97
C ALA A 241 -17.43 20.28 -9.79
N GLY A 242 -16.50 21.20 -10.06
CA GLY A 242 -15.74 21.91 -9.04
C GLY A 242 -14.24 21.62 -9.11
N SER A 243 -13.51 22.31 -8.28
CA SER A 243 -12.11 22.05 -7.91
C SER A 243 -11.92 22.70 -6.55
N ALA A 244 -11.46 21.96 -5.57
CA ALA A 244 -11.10 22.51 -4.27
C ALA A 244 -9.75 21.93 -3.78
N ALA A 245 -8.98 21.31 -4.69
CA ALA A 245 -7.62 20.90 -4.35
C ALA A 245 -6.76 22.10 -3.96
N ASP A 246 -7.02 23.27 -4.50
CA ASP A 246 -6.32 24.51 -4.12
C ASP A 246 -6.61 24.91 -2.67
N ASP A 247 -7.85 24.78 -2.21
CA ASP A 247 -8.23 25.08 -0.82
C ASP A 247 -7.53 24.10 0.15
N LEU A 248 -7.49 22.81 -0.18
CA LEU A 248 -6.74 21.81 0.59
C LEU A 248 -5.24 22.12 0.60
N ALA A 249 -4.70 22.45 -0.57
CA ALA A 249 -3.28 22.80 -0.71
C ALA A 249 -2.93 24.02 0.14
N ALA A 250 -3.77 25.05 0.11
CA ALA A 250 -3.59 26.28 0.92
C ALA A 250 -3.73 25.99 2.43
N GLU A 251 -4.74 25.20 2.84
CA GLU A 251 -4.98 24.84 4.25
C GLU A 251 -3.77 24.14 4.88
N PHE A 252 -3.12 23.25 4.13
CA PHE A 252 -2.00 22.44 4.64
C PHE A 252 -0.61 22.96 4.22
N GLY A 253 -0.53 24.04 3.44
CA GLY A 253 0.73 24.55 2.92
C GLY A 253 1.48 23.59 2.00
N ILE A 254 0.76 22.77 1.23
CA ILE A 254 1.27 21.75 0.32
C ILE A 254 0.89 22.07 -1.13
N PRO A 255 1.64 21.60 -2.14
CA PRO A 255 1.30 21.87 -3.54
C PRO A 255 0.17 20.97 -4.07
N VAL A 256 -0.60 21.46 -5.04
CA VAL A 256 -1.33 20.63 -5.98
C VAL A 256 -0.30 20.12 -7.01
N LEU A 257 0.02 18.83 -6.94
CA LEU A 257 1.06 18.21 -7.77
C LEU A 257 0.58 17.96 -9.19
N ALA A 258 -0.68 17.55 -9.35
CA ALA A 258 -1.27 17.32 -10.65
C ALA A 258 -2.80 17.41 -10.60
N ARG A 259 -3.39 17.75 -11.73
CA ARG A 259 -4.81 17.57 -12.01
C ARG A 259 -4.94 16.60 -13.18
N ILE A 260 -5.42 15.40 -12.87
CA ILE A 260 -5.55 14.31 -13.85
C ILE A 260 -6.95 14.37 -14.44
N PRO A 261 -7.10 14.56 -15.76
CA PRO A 261 -8.39 14.58 -16.43
C PRO A 261 -9.14 13.25 -16.29
N TRP A 262 -10.46 13.26 -16.49
CA TRP A 262 -11.28 12.04 -16.55
C TRP A 262 -10.79 11.04 -17.60
N HIS A 263 -10.30 11.55 -18.74
CA HIS A 263 -9.62 10.78 -19.79
C HIS A 263 -8.20 11.32 -19.93
N PRO A 264 -7.24 10.85 -19.11
CA PRO A 264 -5.91 11.43 -19.14
C PRO A 264 -5.16 11.03 -20.42
N PRO A 265 -4.46 11.98 -21.08
CA PRO A 265 -3.51 11.66 -22.13
C PRO A 265 -2.29 10.93 -21.54
N LEU A 266 -1.52 10.24 -22.37
CA LEU A 266 -0.38 9.43 -21.94
C LEU A 266 0.70 10.23 -21.20
N ASP A 267 0.85 11.50 -21.49
CA ASP A 267 1.83 12.41 -20.90
C ASP A 267 1.36 13.07 -19.59
N ALA A 268 0.10 12.89 -19.21
CA ALA A 268 -0.45 13.46 -17.97
C ALA A 268 0.35 13.09 -16.70
N TRP A 269 1.04 11.96 -16.73
CA TRP A 269 1.83 11.47 -15.62
C TRP A 269 3.27 11.97 -15.61
N ALA A 270 3.79 12.40 -16.77
CA ALA A 270 5.19 12.81 -16.90
C ALA A 270 5.51 14.06 -16.06
N ASP A 271 4.58 15.01 -15.97
CA ASP A 271 4.75 16.19 -15.14
C ASP A 271 4.75 15.85 -13.65
N LEU A 272 3.86 14.96 -13.22
CA LEU A 272 3.80 14.49 -11.85
C LEU A 272 5.11 13.77 -11.48
N ALA A 273 5.61 12.89 -12.32
CA ALA A 273 6.87 12.19 -12.10
C ALA A 273 8.07 13.16 -12.00
N ARG A 274 8.12 14.22 -12.84
CA ARG A 274 9.18 15.24 -12.78
C ARG A 274 9.16 16.04 -11.49
N ARG A 275 7.99 16.36 -10.95
CA ARG A 275 7.84 17.09 -9.67
C ARG A 275 8.22 16.25 -8.45
N LEU A 276 8.18 14.94 -8.58
CA LEU A 276 8.48 13.99 -7.49
C LEU A 276 9.90 13.38 -7.57
N ARG A 277 10.67 13.83 -8.54
CA ARG A 277 12.03 13.35 -8.81
C ARG A 277 13.08 13.75 -7.77
#